data_2f53c4cdbb15042789a645b5d28e37d7
#
_entry.id   2f53c4cdbb15042789a645b5d28e37d7
#
_cell.length_a   1.000
_cell.length_b   1.000
_cell.length_c   1.000
_cell.angle_alpha   90.00
_cell.angle_beta   90.00
_cell.angle_gamma   90.00
#
_symmetry.space_group_name_H-M   'P 1'
#
loop_
_entity.id
_entity.type
_entity.pdbx_description
1 polymer ?
#
loop_
_entity_poly.entity_id
_entity_poly.type
_entity_poly.pdbx_seq_one_letter_code
_entity_poly.pdbx_strand_id
1 'polypeptide(L)'
;CLLPAFTQPSFQTHAAVFVGWVMCLGRRTEYGVFQTIQADTPISRKQRHPFDRFYNFFSRSAWTVRGLAHEVAVAIVLTLNPKGLLYLVVDDTLLHKRGKHVYGLGWFRDAVASTAKRVATASGNHWVVMGLAIRIPGTEKIYCLPIHAKLHLPGDGRPSEATLAKEMLRDVLEWFPGRQLVLLGDGAYSAKNLLGDLDERVTHVGVMRSDAAIYDPRVPQQPKSKRGKKPGKGPRLPSPKEAMKKADRNRTGTGPWAWQWVEATAYGVTRRLRVISFQAVWPKVLGLRPILVVLVRDPERKFKDTYLFTTDVGADLSWVIASYSRRWSIEVAFKASKQVMNIEAPQHWCQQSIEKLSPWVWLMQSVVGLWYLTEGRKTPQARAERKRFGKWDTEWSLAHML
;
A
#
# COMPACT_ATOMS: atom_id res chain seq x y z
N CYS A 1 23.33 4.05 -4.82
CA CYS A 1 22.24 4.76 -5.51
C CYS A 1 21.46 5.76 -4.64
N LEU A 2 21.54 5.72 -3.30
CA LEU A 2 20.81 6.68 -2.44
C LEU A 2 21.55 8.00 -2.18
N LEU A 3 22.77 8.14 -2.66
CA LEU A 3 23.61 9.34 -2.44
C LEU A 3 22.94 10.66 -2.88
N PRO A 4 22.19 10.72 -3.99
CA PRO A 4 21.55 11.97 -4.42
C PRO A 4 20.54 12.55 -3.42
N ALA A 5 19.95 11.71 -2.54
CA ALA A 5 19.03 12.16 -1.50
C ALA A 5 19.72 12.88 -0.32
N PHE A 6 21.05 12.89 -0.26
CA PHE A 6 21.81 13.33 0.90
C PHE A 6 22.97 14.24 0.52
N THR A 7 23.45 15.06 1.48
CA THR A 7 24.81 15.61 1.43
C THR A 7 25.80 14.51 1.84
N GLN A 8 27.08 14.66 1.47
CA GLN A 8 28.12 13.67 1.83
C GLN A 8 28.15 13.35 3.34
N PRO A 9 28.14 14.33 4.27
CA PRO A 9 28.11 14.05 5.71
C PRO A 9 26.84 13.35 6.18
N SER A 10 25.66 13.72 5.62
CA SER A 10 24.41 13.09 6.01
C SER A 10 24.28 11.68 5.43
N PHE A 11 24.87 11.40 4.25
CA PHE A 11 24.95 10.05 3.70
C PHE A 11 25.80 9.12 4.56
N GLN A 12 26.94 9.58 5.06
CA GLN A 12 27.76 8.79 5.99
C GLN A 12 26.99 8.44 7.26
N THR A 13 26.23 9.41 7.80
CA THR A 13 25.38 9.17 8.97
C THR A 13 24.24 8.21 8.64
N HIS A 14 23.59 8.38 7.48
CA HIS A 14 22.56 7.47 6.98
C HIS A 14 23.08 6.02 6.91
N ALA A 15 24.25 5.81 6.30
CA ALA A 15 24.84 4.48 6.16
C ALA A 15 25.13 3.85 7.53
N ALA A 16 25.68 4.61 8.48
CA ALA A 16 25.91 4.14 9.83
C ALA A 16 24.61 3.78 10.56
N VAL A 17 23.59 4.65 10.52
CA VAL A 17 22.28 4.40 11.11
C VAL A 17 21.64 3.15 10.51
N PHE A 18 21.70 2.99 9.17
CA PHE A 18 21.10 1.85 8.49
C PHE A 18 21.80 0.53 8.86
N VAL A 19 23.12 0.48 8.84
CA VAL A 19 23.88 -0.72 9.27
C VAL A 19 23.56 -1.06 10.72
N GLY A 20 23.63 -0.09 11.63
CA GLY A 20 23.29 -0.30 13.02
C GLY A 20 21.83 -0.73 13.22
N TRP A 21 20.90 -0.23 12.40
CA TRP A 21 19.50 -0.65 12.47
C TRP A 21 19.32 -2.11 12.09
N VAL A 22 19.98 -2.58 11.04
CA VAL A 22 19.95 -3.97 10.59
C VAL A 22 20.62 -4.89 11.62
N MET A 23 21.80 -4.52 12.13
CA MET A 23 22.57 -5.32 13.08
C MET A 23 22.01 -5.34 14.52
N CYS A 24 21.14 -4.37 14.89
CA CYS A 24 20.60 -4.28 16.22
C CYS A 24 19.62 -5.40 16.51
N LEU A 25 20.04 -6.38 17.31
CA LEU A 25 19.21 -7.51 17.74
C LEU A 25 18.22 -7.14 18.85
N GLY A 26 18.47 -6.04 19.56
CA GLY A 26 17.63 -5.55 20.63
C GLY A 26 16.55 -4.59 20.15
N ARG A 27 16.14 -3.69 21.07
CA ARG A 27 15.17 -2.65 20.78
C ARG A 27 15.80 -1.56 19.91
N ARG A 28 15.30 -1.36 18.70
CA ARG A 28 15.81 -0.39 17.72
C ARG A 28 15.40 1.05 18.06
N THR A 29 15.92 1.56 19.16
CA THR A 29 15.95 2.99 19.47
C THR A 29 17.24 3.59 18.90
N GLU A 30 17.32 4.93 18.75
CA GLU A 30 18.55 5.57 18.29
C GLU A 30 19.75 5.24 19.17
N TYR A 31 19.54 5.15 20.48
CA TYR A 31 20.58 4.75 21.42
C TYR A 31 21.01 3.29 21.24
N GLY A 32 20.04 2.36 21.09
CA GLY A 32 20.34 0.95 20.84
C GLY A 32 21.09 0.75 19.53
N VAL A 33 20.69 1.45 18.47
CA VAL A 33 21.36 1.44 17.16
C VAL A 33 22.78 2.01 17.30
N PHE A 34 22.94 3.12 17.99
CA PHE A 34 24.25 3.73 18.24
C PHE A 34 25.17 2.80 19.03
N GLN A 35 24.69 2.18 20.11
CA GLN A 35 25.48 1.20 20.87
C GLN A 35 25.92 0.01 20.02
N THR A 36 25.05 -0.52 19.17
CA THR A 36 25.37 -1.63 18.26
C THR A 36 26.58 -1.30 17.39
N ILE A 37 26.61 -0.12 16.78
CA ILE A 37 27.74 0.30 15.93
C ILE A 37 29.03 0.50 16.75
N GLN A 38 28.91 1.01 17.98
CA GLN A 38 30.07 1.23 18.84
C GLN A 38 30.70 -0.08 19.33
N ALA A 39 29.89 -1.12 19.55
CA ALA A 39 30.35 -2.42 20.03
C ALA A 39 31.05 -3.24 18.94
N ASP A 40 30.51 -3.20 17.71
CA ASP A 40 30.93 -4.11 16.63
C ASP A 40 31.99 -3.52 15.68
N THR A 41 32.29 -2.21 15.79
CA THR A 41 33.28 -1.60 14.90
C THR A 41 34.52 -1.22 15.68
N PRO A 42 35.72 -1.78 15.36
CA PRO A 42 37.01 -1.33 15.90
C PRO A 42 37.39 0.03 15.30
N ILE A 43 36.52 1.01 15.51
CA ILE A 43 36.69 2.36 15.03
C ILE A 43 37.58 3.11 16.04
N SER A 44 38.65 3.73 15.57
CA SER A 44 39.50 4.59 16.41
C SER A 44 38.66 5.66 17.14
N ARG A 45 39.04 6.05 18.36
CA ARG A 45 38.34 7.10 19.12
C ARG A 45 38.05 8.38 18.32
N LYS A 46 38.87 8.71 17.31
CA LYS A 46 38.68 9.87 16.43
C LYS A 46 37.58 9.70 15.38
N GLN A 47 37.18 8.47 15.08
CA GLN A 47 36.14 8.15 14.07
C GLN A 47 34.77 7.81 14.64
N ARG A 48 34.63 7.80 15.98
CA ARG A 48 33.34 7.55 16.61
C ARG A 48 32.32 8.63 16.24
N HIS A 49 31.18 8.23 15.70
CA HIS A 49 30.07 9.15 15.49
C HIS A 49 29.49 9.54 16.85
N PRO A 50 29.47 10.83 17.23
CA PRO A 50 28.79 11.25 18.45
C PRO A 50 27.31 10.87 18.38
N PHE A 51 26.72 10.45 19.50
CA PHE A 51 25.29 10.08 19.59
C PHE A 51 24.38 11.19 19.03
N ASP A 52 24.69 12.45 19.31
CA ASP A 52 23.98 13.62 18.79
C ASP A 52 23.83 13.63 17.27
N ARG A 53 24.78 13.04 16.54
CA ARG A 53 24.73 12.95 15.09
C ARG A 53 23.59 12.05 14.60
N PHE A 54 23.32 10.96 15.31
CA PHE A 54 22.22 10.04 15.03
C PHE A 54 20.88 10.70 15.31
N TYR A 55 20.77 11.37 16.46
CA TYR A 55 19.55 12.10 16.81
C TYR A 55 19.29 13.26 15.84
N ASN A 56 20.33 14.04 15.51
CA ASN A 56 20.23 15.16 14.57
C ASN A 56 19.99 14.73 13.13
N PHE A 57 20.28 13.48 12.76
CA PHE A 57 19.99 12.95 11.43
C PHE A 57 18.50 13.03 11.10
N PHE A 58 17.62 12.73 12.05
CA PHE A 58 16.18 12.82 11.84
C PHE A 58 15.60 14.20 12.19
N SER A 59 16.21 14.94 13.13
CA SER A 59 15.63 16.20 13.61
C SER A 59 16.12 17.45 12.88
N ARG A 60 17.37 17.48 12.38
CA ARG A 60 18.01 18.70 11.86
C ARG A 60 18.64 18.58 10.47
N SER A 61 19.01 17.37 10.03
CA SER A 61 19.65 17.19 8.72
C SER A 61 18.71 17.60 7.57
N ALA A 62 19.30 18.14 6.51
CA ALA A 62 18.56 18.77 5.41
C ALA A 62 17.87 17.79 4.43
N TRP A 63 18.16 16.48 4.49
CA TRP A 63 17.53 15.51 3.60
C TRP A 63 16.01 15.47 3.76
N THR A 64 15.31 15.15 2.68
CA THR A 64 13.85 15.07 2.65
C THR A 64 13.37 13.65 2.43
N VAL A 65 12.21 13.30 3.04
CA VAL A 65 11.56 12.01 2.82
C VAL A 65 11.22 11.82 1.35
N ARG A 66 10.71 12.86 0.66
CA ARG A 66 10.36 12.80 -0.76
C ARG A 66 11.57 12.48 -1.63
N GLY A 67 12.73 13.11 -1.37
CA GLY A 67 13.96 12.85 -2.11
C GLY A 67 14.46 11.42 -1.91
N LEU A 68 14.49 10.93 -0.67
CA LEU A 68 14.88 9.54 -0.37
C LEU A 68 13.88 8.53 -0.96
N ALA A 69 12.58 8.81 -0.88
CA ALA A 69 11.53 7.99 -1.47
C ALA A 69 11.68 7.86 -2.99
N HIS A 70 12.00 8.96 -3.68
CA HIS A 70 12.31 8.97 -5.11
C HIS A 70 13.46 8.02 -5.44
N GLU A 71 14.60 8.16 -4.76
CA GLU A 71 15.78 7.32 -5.03
C GLU A 71 15.51 5.83 -4.78
N VAL A 72 14.78 5.51 -3.70
CA VAL A 72 14.39 4.12 -3.39
C VAL A 72 13.43 3.58 -4.44
N ALA A 73 12.40 4.35 -4.81
CA ALA A 73 11.43 3.95 -5.82
C ALA A 73 12.08 3.72 -7.19
N VAL A 74 12.97 4.64 -7.62
CA VAL A 74 13.71 4.50 -8.87
C VAL A 74 14.60 3.26 -8.85
N ALA A 75 15.34 3.02 -7.76
CA ALA A 75 16.17 1.83 -7.63
C ALA A 75 15.35 0.53 -7.75
N ILE A 76 14.19 0.46 -7.09
CA ILE A 76 13.28 -0.69 -7.17
C ILE A 76 12.77 -0.90 -8.60
N VAL A 77 12.26 0.16 -9.23
CA VAL A 77 11.64 0.07 -10.55
C VAL A 77 12.66 -0.32 -11.61
N LEU A 78 13.82 0.33 -11.63
CA LEU A 78 14.87 0.02 -12.60
C LEU A 78 15.42 -1.40 -12.46
N THR A 79 15.45 -1.93 -11.23
CA THR A 79 16.04 -3.25 -10.95
C THR A 79 15.03 -4.38 -11.12
N LEU A 80 13.82 -4.22 -10.57
CA LEU A 80 12.85 -5.33 -10.46
C LEU A 80 11.70 -5.24 -11.47
N ASN A 81 11.40 -4.06 -12.00
CA ASN A 81 10.30 -3.85 -12.95
C ASN A 81 10.62 -2.73 -13.95
N PRO A 82 11.71 -2.86 -14.75
CA PRO A 82 12.14 -1.82 -15.69
C PRO A 82 11.12 -1.52 -16.80
N LYS A 83 10.23 -2.46 -17.08
CA LYS A 83 9.19 -2.35 -18.11
C LYS A 83 7.84 -2.85 -17.57
N GLY A 84 6.73 -2.43 -18.20
CA GLY A 84 5.38 -2.90 -17.87
C GLY A 84 4.67 -2.05 -16.79
N LEU A 85 3.55 -2.57 -16.29
CA LEU A 85 2.68 -1.90 -15.33
C LEU A 85 3.35 -1.79 -13.95
N LEU A 86 3.19 -0.65 -13.30
CA LEU A 86 3.56 -0.48 -11.90
C LEU A 86 2.32 -0.67 -11.01
N TYR A 87 2.34 -1.66 -10.15
CA TYR A 87 1.28 -1.87 -9.18
C TYR A 87 1.60 -1.12 -7.88
N LEU A 88 0.82 -0.08 -7.60
CA LEU A 88 0.86 0.68 -6.36
C LEU A 88 -0.20 0.16 -5.42
N VAL A 89 0.18 -0.10 -4.19
CA VAL A 89 -0.75 -0.45 -3.11
C VAL A 89 -0.74 0.69 -2.10
N VAL A 90 -1.92 1.14 -1.68
CA VAL A 90 -2.08 2.15 -0.63
C VAL A 90 -2.95 1.60 0.48
N ASP A 91 -2.51 1.80 1.71
CA ASP A 91 -3.25 1.44 2.92
C ASP A 91 -2.75 2.28 4.11
N ASP A 92 -3.46 2.26 5.21
CA ASP A 92 -3.08 2.98 6.42
C ASP A 92 -2.73 2.04 7.58
N THR A 93 -1.92 2.55 8.49
CA THR A 93 -1.54 1.81 9.69
C THR A 93 -1.32 2.73 10.88
N LEU A 94 -1.76 2.28 12.04
CA LEU A 94 -1.50 2.92 13.32
C LEU A 94 -0.18 2.41 13.90
N LEU A 95 0.76 3.33 14.17
CA LEU A 95 1.94 3.06 14.98
C LEU A 95 1.67 3.52 16.42
N HIS A 96 1.67 2.57 17.36
CA HIS A 96 1.39 2.86 18.75
C HIS A 96 2.46 3.75 19.36
N LYS A 97 2.05 4.90 19.88
CA LYS A 97 2.91 5.88 20.54
C LYS A 97 2.23 6.41 21.79
N ARG A 98 3.04 6.83 22.76
CA ARG A 98 2.59 7.40 24.03
C ARG A 98 3.39 8.65 24.36
N GLY A 99 2.78 9.60 25.07
CA GLY A 99 3.43 10.82 25.52
C GLY A 99 2.69 12.09 25.11
N LYS A 100 2.56 13.04 26.02
CA LYS A 100 1.76 14.28 25.83
C LYS A 100 2.28 15.18 24.68
N HIS A 101 3.57 15.09 24.36
CA HIS A 101 4.23 15.99 23.41
C HIS A 101 4.57 15.35 22.06
N VAL A 102 4.11 14.11 21.82
CA VAL A 102 4.38 13.42 20.55
C VAL A 102 3.59 14.10 19.43
N TYR A 103 4.29 14.65 18.45
CA TYR A 103 3.65 15.32 17.32
C TYR A 103 2.74 14.36 16.53
N GLY A 104 1.55 14.83 16.17
CA GLY A 104 0.58 14.05 15.40
C GLY A 104 -0.02 12.86 16.18
N LEU A 105 0.13 12.81 17.50
CA LEU A 105 -0.51 11.81 18.33
C LEU A 105 -2.03 12.00 18.32
N GLY A 106 -2.74 10.91 18.09
CA GLY A 106 -4.20 10.87 18.16
C GLY A 106 -4.72 9.54 18.67
N TRP A 107 -6.04 9.48 18.89
CA TRP A 107 -6.77 8.25 19.16
C TRP A 107 -7.42 7.79 17.87
N PHE A 108 -7.01 6.65 17.38
CA PHE A 108 -7.47 6.06 16.12
C PHE A 108 -8.01 4.66 16.33
N ARG A 109 -8.82 4.20 15.40
CA ARG A 109 -9.26 2.81 15.39
C ARG A 109 -8.04 1.90 15.24
N ASP A 110 -7.89 0.96 16.17
CA ASP A 110 -6.92 -0.12 16.04
C ASP A 110 -7.56 -1.29 15.29
N ALA A 111 -7.18 -1.47 14.03
CA ALA A 111 -7.72 -2.51 13.17
C ALA A 111 -7.36 -3.92 13.67
N VAL A 112 -6.19 -4.08 14.31
CA VAL A 112 -5.70 -5.37 14.82
C VAL A 112 -6.45 -5.77 16.10
N ALA A 113 -6.70 -4.82 17.00
CA ALA A 113 -7.41 -5.06 18.24
C ALA A 113 -8.94 -5.04 18.10
N SER A 114 -9.46 -4.53 16.95
CA SER A 114 -10.90 -4.45 16.69
C SER A 114 -11.46 -5.79 16.23
N THR A 115 -12.68 -6.08 16.67
CA THR A 115 -13.46 -7.24 16.22
C THR A 115 -14.78 -6.78 15.58
N ALA A 116 -15.53 -7.70 14.96
CA ALA A 116 -16.85 -7.39 14.40
C ALA A 116 -17.85 -6.87 15.45
N LYS A 117 -17.63 -7.20 16.74
CA LYS A 117 -18.51 -6.82 17.87
C LYS A 117 -18.00 -5.61 18.66
N ARG A 118 -16.69 -5.30 18.58
CA ARG A 118 -16.08 -4.24 19.38
C ARG A 118 -15.05 -3.47 18.57
N VAL A 119 -15.25 -2.17 18.41
CA VAL A 119 -14.25 -1.24 17.89
C VAL A 119 -13.28 -0.90 19.01
N ALA A 120 -12.02 -1.27 18.85
CA ALA A 120 -10.93 -0.84 19.74
C ALA A 120 -10.28 0.41 19.17
N THR A 121 -9.90 1.33 20.07
CA THR A 121 -9.11 2.51 19.73
C THR A 121 -7.79 2.48 20.49
N ALA A 122 -6.74 3.02 19.88
CA ALA A 122 -5.44 3.14 20.49
C ALA A 122 -4.81 4.50 20.18
N SER A 123 -3.93 4.94 21.09
CA SER A 123 -3.13 6.15 20.91
C SER A 123 -1.93 5.87 19.99
N GLY A 124 -1.68 6.74 19.03
CA GLY A 124 -0.55 6.58 18.13
C GLY A 124 -0.46 7.60 17.02
N ASN A 125 0.48 7.38 16.12
CA ASN A 125 0.61 8.09 14.85
C ASN A 125 -0.04 7.27 13.73
N HIS A 126 -0.98 7.86 13.03
CA HIS A 126 -1.70 7.21 11.93
C HIS A 126 -1.04 7.57 10.60
N TRP A 127 -0.60 6.56 9.86
CA TRP A 127 0.19 6.74 8.64
C TRP A 127 -0.53 6.17 7.43
N VAL A 128 -0.53 6.94 6.36
CA VAL A 128 -0.86 6.46 5.02
C VAL A 128 0.43 6.07 4.32
N VAL A 129 0.50 4.85 3.82
CA VAL A 129 1.70 4.28 3.20
C VAL A 129 1.36 3.81 1.79
N MET A 130 2.25 4.10 0.85
CA MET A 130 2.19 3.61 -0.51
C MET A 130 3.39 2.73 -0.81
N GLY A 131 3.16 1.58 -1.41
CA GLY A 131 4.20 0.62 -1.77
C GLY A 131 4.05 0.08 -3.19
N LEU A 132 5.15 -0.41 -3.74
CA LEU A 132 5.17 -1.16 -4.99
C LEU A 132 4.93 -2.63 -4.71
N ALA A 133 3.87 -3.20 -5.28
CA ALA A 133 3.59 -4.63 -5.25
C ALA A 133 4.36 -5.34 -6.37
N ILE A 134 5.51 -5.91 -6.01
CA ILE A 134 6.43 -6.58 -6.95
C ILE A 134 6.21 -8.08 -6.89
N ARG A 135 6.08 -8.71 -8.06
CA ARG A 135 6.11 -10.17 -8.17
C ARG A 135 7.56 -10.64 -8.01
N ILE A 136 7.77 -11.56 -7.10
CA ILE A 136 9.09 -12.12 -6.86
C ILE A 136 9.49 -12.97 -8.07
N PRO A 137 10.65 -12.70 -8.71
CA PRO A 137 11.09 -13.44 -9.88
C PRO A 137 11.15 -14.94 -9.61
N GLY A 138 10.52 -15.73 -10.53
CA GLY A 138 10.45 -17.19 -10.42
C GLY A 138 9.37 -17.73 -9.48
N THR A 139 8.48 -16.88 -8.96
CA THR A 139 7.37 -17.30 -8.08
C THR A 139 6.08 -16.56 -8.41
N GLU A 140 4.96 -17.01 -7.84
CA GLU A 140 3.67 -16.30 -7.88
C GLU A 140 3.50 -15.32 -6.69
N LYS A 141 4.51 -15.20 -5.82
CA LYS A 141 4.40 -14.37 -4.64
C LYS A 141 4.56 -12.89 -4.96
N ILE A 142 3.74 -12.11 -4.29
CA ILE A 142 3.79 -10.65 -4.35
C ILE A 142 4.39 -10.13 -3.05
N TYR A 143 5.40 -9.28 -3.19
CA TYR A 143 6.03 -8.59 -2.08
C TYR A 143 5.77 -7.08 -2.20
N CYS A 144 5.32 -6.44 -1.13
CA CYS A 144 5.15 -5.00 -1.11
C CYS A 144 6.43 -4.33 -0.58
N LEU A 145 6.98 -3.45 -1.39
CA LEU A 145 8.09 -2.58 -1.05
C LEU A 145 7.56 -1.16 -0.80
N PRO A 146 7.42 -0.70 0.46
CA PRO A 146 7.00 0.66 0.75
C PRO A 146 7.93 1.70 0.11
N ILE A 147 7.36 2.66 -0.61
CA ILE A 147 8.11 3.72 -1.31
C ILE A 147 7.75 5.12 -0.85
N HIS A 148 6.64 5.30 -0.18
CA HIS A 148 6.21 6.61 0.31
C HIS A 148 5.32 6.45 1.55
N ALA A 149 5.35 7.45 2.45
CA ALA A 149 4.48 7.50 3.60
C ALA A 149 4.22 8.94 4.04
N LYS A 150 2.99 9.23 4.48
CA LYS A 150 2.58 10.53 5.02
C LYS A 150 1.82 10.35 6.31
N LEU A 151 2.10 11.22 7.29
CA LEU A 151 1.42 11.24 8.57
C LEU A 151 0.02 11.86 8.42
N HIS A 152 -1.00 11.12 8.84
CA HIS A 152 -2.35 11.65 8.99
C HIS A 152 -2.49 12.32 10.37
N LEU A 153 -2.69 13.63 10.38
CA LEU A 153 -2.85 14.40 11.60
C LEU A 153 -4.31 14.35 12.08
N PRO A 154 -4.53 14.17 13.38
CA PRO A 154 -5.88 14.21 13.95
C PRO A 154 -6.47 15.64 13.90
N GLY A 155 -7.79 15.74 13.89
CA GLY A 155 -8.53 17.01 13.97
C GLY A 155 -9.21 17.42 12.66
N ASP A 156 -10.21 18.29 12.80
CA ASP A 156 -11.00 18.78 11.67
C ASP A 156 -10.17 19.66 10.74
N GLY A 157 -10.54 19.69 9.46
CA GLY A 157 -9.87 20.48 8.43
C GLY A 157 -8.51 19.94 7.98
N ARG A 158 -8.05 18.80 8.49
CA ARG A 158 -6.83 18.14 8.04
C ARG A 158 -7.08 17.29 6.78
N PRO A 159 -6.05 17.09 5.94
CA PRO A 159 -6.16 16.20 4.79
C PRO A 159 -6.59 14.80 5.22
N SER A 160 -7.58 14.23 4.52
CA SER A 160 -7.99 12.83 4.73
C SER A 160 -6.92 11.86 4.20
N GLU A 161 -6.99 10.60 4.60
CA GLU A 161 -6.11 9.53 4.12
C GLU A 161 -6.12 9.45 2.58
N ALA A 162 -7.30 9.57 1.97
CA ALA A 162 -7.46 9.59 0.52
C ALA A 162 -6.77 10.81 -0.13
N THR A 163 -6.77 11.98 0.54
CA THR A 163 -6.06 13.17 0.08
C THR A 163 -4.55 12.98 0.15
N LEU A 164 -4.04 12.42 1.25
CA LEU A 164 -2.63 12.10 1.40
C LEU A 164 -2.17 11.06 0.37
N ALA A 165 -2.99 10.04 0.10
CA ALA A 165 -2.74 9.06 -0.95
C ALA A 165 -2.65 9.71 -2.33
N LYS A 166 -3.52 10.69 -2.64
CA LYS A 166 -3.46 11.45 -3.89
C LYS A 166 -2.18 12.26 -4.05
N GLU A 167 -1.71 12.89 -2.98
CA GLU A 167 -0.43 13.61 -3.00
C GLU A 167 0.75 12.67 -3.26
N MET A 168 0.78 11.50 -2.62
CA MET A 168 1.81 10.49 -2.88
C MET A 168 1.73 9.94 -4.31
N LEU A 169 0.52 9.73 -4.84
CA LEU A 169 0.32 9.27 -6.22
C LEU A 169 0.86 10.31 -7.22
N ARG A 170 0.66 11.62 -6.97
CA ARG A 170 1.23 12.69 -7.81
C ARG A 170 2.75 12.64 -7.83
N ASP A 171 3.39 12.44 -6.67
CA ASP A 171 4.84 12.27 -6.60
C ASP A 171 5.30 11.08 -7.46
N VAL A 172 4.63 9.92 -7.37
CA VAL A 172 4.98 8.73 -8.18
C VAL A 172 4.77 8.96 -9.68
N LEU A 173 3.70 9.66 -10.07
CA LEU A 173 3.44 10.03 -11.46
C LEU A 173 4.50 10.98 -12.03
N GLU A 174 5.04 11.87 -11.21
CA GLU A 174 6.16 12.73 -11.55
C GLU A 174 7.47 11.94 -11.68
N TRP A 175 7.73 10.99 -10.79
CA TRP A 175 8.93 10.16 -10.83
C TRP A 175 8.97 9.20 -12.03
N PHE A 176 7.81 8.80 -12.53
CA PHE A 176 7.69 7.84 -13.63
C PHE A 176 6.74 8.33 -14.74
N PRO A 177 7.12 9.41 -15.47
CA PRO A 177 6.22 10.08 -16.40
C PRO A 177 5.76 9.21 -17.58
N GLY A 178 6.55 8.21 -17.97
CA GLY A 178 6.23 7.29 -19.07
C GLY A 178 5.58 5.97 -18.67
N ARG A 179 5.15 5.80 -17.41
CA ARG A 179 4.66 4.52 -16.90
C ARG A 179 3.14 4.52 -16.70
N GLN A 180 2.52 3.38 -17.05
CA GLN A 180 1.15 3.07 -16.66
C GLN A 180 1.14 2.46 -15.26
N LEU A 181 0.19 2.89 -14.43
CA LEU A 181 0.08 2.50 -13.04
C LEU A 181 -1.26 1.83 -12.75
N VAL A 182 -1.24 0.86 -11.86
CA VAL A 182 -2.44 0.26 -11.28
C VAL A 182 -2.46 0.61 -9.79
N LEU A 183 -3.42 1.41 -9.36
CA LEU A 183 -3.60 1.79 -7.97
C LEU A 183 -4.57 0.83 -7.28
N LEU A 184 -4.11 0.18 -6.23
CA LEU A 184 -4.85 -0.77 -5.42
C LEU A 184 -5.09 -0.18 -4.03
N GLY A 185 -6.34 -0.10 -3.61
CA GLY A 185 -6.73 0.38 -2.29
C GLY A 185 -7.95 -0.37 -1.76
N ASP A 186 -8.17 -0.28 -0.48
CA ASP A 186 -9.41 -0.75 0.13
C ASP A 186 -10.56 0.24 -0.07
N GLY A 187 -11.70 0.01 0.60
CA GLY A 187 -12.89 0.86 0.47
C GLY A 187 -12.70 2.30 0.95
N ALA A 188 -11.75 2.58 1.84
CA ALA A 188 -11.43 3.93 2.31
C ALA A 188 -10.82 4.78 1.18
N TYR A 189 -10.01 4.14 0.33
CA TYR A 189 -9.38 4.78 -0.83
C TYR A 189 -10.29 4.85 -2.06
N SER A 190 -11.48 4.27 -2.01
CA SER A 190 -12.54 4.44 -3.02
C SER A 190 -13.30 5.75 -2.80
N ALA A 191 -12.60 6.86 -2.71
CA ALA A 191 -13.10 8.19 -2.34
C ALA A 191 -12.90 9.23 -3.44
N LYS A 192 -13.81 10.21 -3.53
CA LYS A 192 -13.77 11.30 -4.51
C LYS A 192 -12.45 12.08 -4.45
N ASN A 193 -11.93 12.31 -3.25
CA ASN A 193 -10.69 13.06 -3.06
C ASN A 193 -9.47 12.40 -3.71
N LEU A 194 -9.48 11.07 -3.88
CA LEU A 194 -8.43 10.34 -4.57
C LEU A 194 -8.77 10.10 -6.05
N LEU A 195 -10.00 9.67 -6.34
CA LEU A 195 -10.38 9.13 -7.64
C LEU A 195 -11.11 10.12 -8.55
N GLY A 196 -11.56 11.26 -8.04
CA GLY A 196 -12.44 12.18 -8.78
C GLY A 196 -11.81 12.82 -10.04
N ASP A 197 -10.49 12.98 -10.01
CA ASP A 197 -9.67 13.54 -11.11
C ASP A 197 -8.41 12.66 -11.33
N LEU A 198 -8.62 11.34 -11.37
CA LEU A 198 -7.55 10.36 -11.54
C LEU A 198 -6.87 10.54 -12.91
N ASP A 199 -5.52 10.62 -12.90
CA ASP A 199 -4.70 10.71 -14.11
C ASP A 199 -5.00 9.53 -15.06
N GLU A 200 -5.00 9.78 -16.36
CA GLU A 200 -5.31 8.77 -17.40
C GLU A 200 -4.35 7.57 -17.43
N ARG A 201 -3.11 7.78 -16.94
CA ARG A 201 -2.12 6.71 -16.78
C ARG A 201 -2.42 5.77 -15.62
N VAL A 202 -3.43 6.08 -14.79
CA VAL A 202 -3.74 5.30 -13.60
C VAL A 202 -5.04 4.52 -13.78
N THR A 203 -4.93 3.21 -13.76
CA THR A 203 -6.07 2.33 -13.58
C THR A 203 -6.26 2.05 -12.09
N HIS A 204 -7.46 2.29 -11.57
CA HIS A 204 -7.78 1.93 -10.19
C HIS A 204 -8.50 0.58 -10.13
N VAL A 205 -8.09 -0.27 -9.19
CA VAL A 205 -8.82 -1.48 -8.80
C VAL A 205 -9.03 -1.43 -7.29
N GLY A 206 -10.28 -1.39 -6.86
CA GLY A 206 -10.62 -1.26 -5.44
C GLY A 206 -11.95 -1.89 -5.09
N VAL A 207 -12.33 -1.73 -3.82
CA VAL A 207 -13.60 -2.20 -3.29
C VAL A 207 -14.60 -1.06 -3.21
N MET A 208 -15.83 -1.31 -3.62
CA MET A 208 -16.95 -0.40 -3.39
C MET A 208 -17.83 -0.89 -2.23
N ARG A 209 -18.58 0.04 -1.66
CA ARG A 209 -19.56 -0.30 -0.60
C ARG A 209 -20.65 -1.20 -1.17
N SER A 210 -21.12 -2.12 -0.36
CA SER A 210 -22.22 -3.04 -0.72
C SER A 210 -23.54 -2.33 -1.08
N ASP A 211 -23.73 -1.10 -0.57
CA ASP A 211 -24.88 -0.23 -0.75
C ASP A 211 -24.63 0.95 -1.72
N ALA A 212 -23.53 0.91 -2.50
CA ALA A 212 -23.15 1.98 -3.41
C ALA A 212 -24.26 2.34 -4.39
N ALA A 213 -24.55 3.64 -4.51
CA ALA A 213 -25.51 4.18 -5.46
C ALA A 213 -24.86 4.35 -6.84
N ILE A 214 -25.09 3.38 -7.70
CA ILE A 214 -24.54 3.30 -9.05
C ILE A 214 -25.65 3.42 -10.10
N TYR A 215 -25.29 3.84 -11.30
CA TYR A 215 -26.23 4.15 -12.36
C TYR A 215 -25.76 3.57 -13.70
N ASP A 216 -26.72 3.34 -14.60
CA ASP A 216 -26.41 2.93 -15.98
C ASP A 216 -25.59 4.05 -16.67
N PRO A 217 -24.48 3.73 -17.32
CA PRO A 217 -23.71 4.73 -18.06
C PRO A 217 -24.48 5.28 -19.28
N ARG A 218 -25.48 4.53 -19.79
CA ARG A 218 -26.31 4.96 -20.91
C ARG A 218 -27.36 5.96 -20.45
N VAL A 219 -27.21 7.22 -20.88
CA VAL A 219 -28.17 8.27 -20.59
C VAL A 219 -29.34 8.15 -21.55
N PRO A 220 -30.60 8.04 -21.07
CA PRO A 220 -31.75 8.03 -21.96
C PRO A 220 -31.82 9.30 -22.80
N GLN A 221 -32.03 9.14 -24.10
CA GLN A 221 -32.28 10.30 -24.98
C GLN A 221 -33.59 10.95 -24.55
N GLN A 222 -33.55 12.25 -24.25
CA GLN A 222 -34.78 13.00 -23.99
C GLN A 222 -35.47 13.32 -25.33
N PRO A 223 -36.82 13.16 -25.43
CA PRO A 223 -37.59 13.66 -26.53
C PRO A 223 -37.36 15.16 -26.69
N LYS A 224 -37.24 15.63 -27.92
CA LYS A 224 -37.02 17.09 -28.24
C LYS A 224 -38.06 18.04 -27.63
N SER A 225 -39.21 17.51 -27.23
CA SER A 225 -40.35 18.27 -26.67
C SER A 225 -40.27 18.54 -25.16
N LYS A 226 -39.36 17.91 -24.39
CA LYS A 226 -39.26 18.13 -22.94
C LYS A 226 -38.31 19.28 -22.62
N ARG A 227 -38.84 20.40 -22.11
CA ARG A 227 -38.07 21.46 -21.48
C ARG A 227 -37.52 20.97 -20.15
N GLY A 228 -36.22 21.16 -19.87
CA GLY A 228 -35.58 20.84 -18.61
C GLY A 228 -34.11 20.49 -18.77
N LYS A 229 -33.38 20.40 -17.65
CA LYS A 229 -31.96 19.98 -17.61
C LYS A 229 -31.88 18.53 -18.07
N LYS A 230 -31.07 18.26 -19.10
CA LYS A 230 -30.81 16.90 -19.57
C LYS A 230 -30.31 16.03 -18.40
N PRO A 231 -30.79 14.79 -18.23
CA PRO A 231 -30.29 13.90 -17.19
C PRO A 231 -28.81 13.65 -17.44
N GLY A 232 -27.98 13.93 -16.45
CA GLY A 232 -26.54 13.71 -16.53
C GLY A 232 -26.12 12.27 -16.30
N LYS A 233 -27.05 11.39 -15.97
CA LYS A 233 -26.83 9.95 -15.66
C LYS A 233 -28.04 9.12 -16.03
N GLY A 234 -27.84 7.84 -16.34
CA GLY A 234 -28.88 6.88 -16.64
C GLY A 234 -29.71 6.47 -15.41
N PRO A 235 -30.61 5.49 -15.57
CA PRO A 235 -31.39 4.97 -14.45
C PRO A 235 -30.49 4.35 -13.37
N ARG A 236 -31.00 4.39 -12.13
CA ARG A 236 -30.30 3.78 -10.99
C ARG A 236 -30.27 2.26 -11.16
N LEU A 237 -29.08 1.70 -11.04
CA LEU A 237 -28.86 0.25 -11.00
C LEU A 237 -29.06 -0.28 -9.57
N PRO A 238 -29.31 -1.59 -9.42
CA PRO A 238 -29.23 -2.24 -8.11
C PRO A 238 -27.88 -2.00 -7.47
N SER A 239 -27.86 -1.81 -6.15
CA SER A 239 -26.60 -1.78 -5.41
C SER A 239 -25.83 -3.11 -5.56
N PRO A 240 -24.52 -3.16 -5.33
CA PRO A 240 -23.74 -4.40 -5.45
C PRO A 240 -24.35 -5.59 -4.69
N LYS A 241 -24.82 -5.36 -3.47
CA LYS A 241 -25.51 -6.39 -2.65
C LYS A 241 -26.85 -6.84 -3.27
N GLU A 242 -27.63 -5.91 -3.79
CA GLU A 242 -28.91 -6.23 -4.46
C GLU A 242 -28.70 -6.94 -5.80
N ALA A 243 -27.65 -6.58 -6.55
CA ALA A 243 -27.28 -7.25 -7.79
C ALA A 243 -26.95 -8.73 -7.55
N MET A 244 -26.17 -9.04 -6.50
CA MET A 244 -25.92 -10.43 -6.11
C MET A 244 -27.19 -11.18 -5.71
N LYS A 245 -28.08 -10.54 -4.94
CA LYS A 245 -29.38 -11.15 -4.59
C LYS A 245 -30.26 -11.43 -5.83
N LYS A 246 -30.23 -10.54 -6.84
CA LYS A 246 -30.92 -10.77 -8.11
C LYS A 246 -30.33 -11.95 -8.86
N ALA A 247 -29.00 -12.06 -8.88
CA ALA A 247 -28.32 -13.18 -9.50
C ALA A 247 -28.59 -14.52 -8.81
N ASP A 248 -28.74 -14.52 -7.49
CA ASP A 248 -29.10 -15.73 -6.74
C ASP A 248 -30.55 -16.21 -7.07
N ARG A 249 -31.44 -15.29 -7.45
CA ARG A 249 -32.83 -15.60 -7.87
C ARG A 249 -32.96 -15.88 -9.35
N ASN A 250 -31.90 -15.62 -10.14
CA ASN A 250 -31.91 -15.80 -11.59
C ASN A 250 -31.81 -17.29 -11.94
N ARG A 251 -32.96 -17.92 -12.19
CA ARG A 251 -33.06 -19.35 -12.56
C ARG A 251 -32.68 -19.63 -14.01
N THR A 252 -32.74 -18.62 -14.88
CA THR A 252 -32.43 -18.80 -16.31
C THR A 252 -30.92 -18.83 -16.59
N GLY A 253 -30.12 -18.30 -15.69
CA GLY A 253 -28.65 -18.20 -15.88
C GLY A 253 -28.23 -17.25 -17.00
N THR A 254 -29.15 -16.40 -17.51
CA THR A 254 -28.91 -15.46 -18.60
C THR A 254 -29.17 -14.02 -18.17
N GLY A 255 -28.73 -13.07 -18.99
CA GLY A 255 -28.94 -11.63 -18.76
C GLY A 255 -27.89 -11.00 -17.81
N PRO A 256 -28.05 -9.69 -17.51
CA PRO A 256 -27.01 -8.90 -16.84
C PRO A 256 -26.74 -9.31 -15.38
N TRP A 257 -27.65 -10.06 -14.77
CA TRP A 257 -27.55 -10.57 -13.41
C TRP A 257 -27.36 -12.09 -13.39
N ALA A 258 -26.61 -12.64 -14.36
CA ALA A 258 -26.26 -14.06 -14.38
C ALA A 258 -24.88 -14.26 -13.79
N TRP A 259 -24.74 -15.28 -12.95
CA TRP A 259 -23.44 -15.74 -12.47
C TRP A 259 -22.66 -16.38 -13.64
N GLN A 260 -21.43 -15.98 -13.81
CA GLN A 260 -20.46 -16.64 -14.67
C GLN A 260 -19.31 -17.23 -13.86
N TRP A 261 -18.68 -18.27 -14.37
CA TRP A 261 -17.52 -18.87 -13.76
C TRP A 261 -16.25 -18.23 -14.30
N VAL A 262 -15.38 -17.80 -13.39
CA VAL A 262 -14.09 -17.22 -13.71
C VAL A 262 -13.02 -17.96 -12.91
N GLU A 263 -11.97 -18.41 -13.57
CA GLU A 263 -10.78 -18.92 -12.92
C GLU A 263 -9.81 -17.77 -12.68
N ALA A 264 -9.42 -17.53 -11.44
CA ALA A 264 -8.53 -16.45 -11.08
C ALA A 264 -7.56 -16.87 -9.97
N THR A 265 -6.33 -16.39 -10.07
CA THR A 265 -5.32 -16.55 -9.01
C THR A 265 -5.44 -15.40 -8.02
N ALA A 266 -5.87 -15.72 -6.80
CA ALA A 266 -5.96 -14.78 -5.70
C ALA A 266 -5.25 -15.32 -4.47
N TYR A 267 -4.44 -14.49 -3.81
CA TYR A 267 -3.66 -14.88 -2.63
C TYR A 267 -2.75 -16.11 -2.85
N GLY A 268 -2.18 -16.23 -4.06
CA GLY A 268 -1.29 -17.34 -4.43
C GLY A 268 -1.98 -18.67 -4.74
N VAL A 269 -3.31 -18.70 -4.78
CA VAL A 269 -4.10 -19.90 -5.10
C VAL A 269 -5.04 -19.63 -6.26
N THR A 270 -5.00 -20.49 -7.27
CA THR A 270 -5.98 -20.44 -8.38
C THR A 270 -7.28 -21.10 -7.97
N ARG A 271 -8.39 -20.39 -8.19
CA ARG A 271 -9.74 -20.82 -7.79
C ARG A 271 -10.75 -20.54 -8.87
N ARG A 272 -11.76 -21.37 -8.95
CA ARG A 272 -12.94 -21.15 -9.78
C ARG A 272 -13.99 -20.40 -8.98
N LEU A 273 -14.25 -19.13 -9.34
CA LEU A 273 -15.10 -18.19 -8.63
C LEU A 273 -16.40 -17.91 -9.41
N ARG A 274 -17.45 -17.56 -8.72
CA ARG A 274 -18.67 -17.04 -9.33
C ARG A 274 -18.59 -15.52 -9.40
N VAL A 275 -18.80 -14.94 -10.57
CA VAL A 275 -18.64 -13.52 -10.82
C VAL A 275 -19.83 -12.97 -11.56
N ILE A 276 -20.22 -11.74 -11.23
CA ILE A 276 -21.14 -10.90 -12.01
C ILE A 276 -20.35 -9.66 -12.41
N SER A 277 -20.44 -9.27 -13.68
CA SER A 277 -19.79 -8.03 -14.14
C SER A 277 -20.74 -7.20 -14.97
N PHE A 278 -20.68 -5.90 -14.82
CA PHE A 278 -21.44 -4.92 -15.58
C PHE A 278 -20.80 -3.54 -15.51
N GLN A 279 -21.07 -2.71 -16.52
CA GLN A 279 -20.63 -1.32 -16.50
C GLN A 279 -21.60 -0.45 -15.72
N ALA A 280 -21.06 0.53 -15.00
CA ALA A 280 -21.81 1.50 -14.25
C ALA A 280 -21.11 2.86 -14.22
N VAL A 281 -21.79 3.90 -13.77
CA VAL A 281 -21.18 5.14 -13.28
C VAL A 281 -21.42 5.27 -11.78
N TRP A 282 -20.44 5.81 -11.07
CA TRP A 282 -20.53 6.08 -9.63
C TRP A 282 -20.36 7.58 -9.34
N PRO A 283 -21.42 8.39 -9.50
CA PRO A 283 -21.34 9.84 -9.50
C PRO A 283 -20.72 10.45 -8.24
N LYS A 284 -20.94 9.82 -7.08
CA LYS A 284 -20.42 10.30 -5.79
C LYS A 284 -18.89 10.24 -5.70
N VAL A 285 -18.25 9.35 -6.46
CA VAL A 285 -16.80 9.09 -6.37
C VAL A 285 -16.07 9.47 -7.65
N LEU A 286 -16.54 9.00 -8.80
CA LEU A 286 -15.87 9.11 -10.10
C LEU A 286 -16.65 10.00 -11.10
N GLY A 287 -17.69 10.71 -10.65
CA GLY A 287 -18.54 11.46 -11.55
C GLY A 287 -19.24 10.56 -12.57
N LEU A 288 -19.18 10.96 -13.84
CA LEU A 288 -19.78 10.18 -14.95
C LEU A 288 -18.80 9.26 -15.67
N ARG A 289 -17.58 9.11 -15.16
CA ARG A 289 -16.61 8.17 -15.71
C ARG A 289 -17.15 6.74 -15.57
N PRO A 290 -17.27 5.97 -16.66
CA PRO A 290 -17.69 4.59 -16.61
C PRO A 290 -16.67 3.73 -15.83
N ILE A 291 -17.17 2.75 -15.12
CA ILE A 291 -16.41 1.74 -14.39
C ILE A 291 -16.93 0.35 -14.72
N LEU A 292 -16.07 -0.65 -14.59
CA LEU A 292 -16.46 -2.04 -14.58
C LEU A 292 -16.65 -2.49 -13.12
N VAL A 293 -17.87 -2.88 -12.78
CA VAL A 293 -18.20 -3.50 -11.48
C VAL A 293 -18.00 -5.01 -11.59
N VAL A 294 -17.31 -5.60 -10.63
CA VAL A 294 -16.97 -7.03 -10.60
C VAL A 294 -17.33 -7.58 -9.22
N LEU A 295 -18.45 -8.29 -9.13
CA LEU A 295 -18.96 -8.86 -7.89
C LEU A 295 -18.52 -10.31 -7.80
N VAL A 296 -17.76 -10.65 -6.76
CA VAL A 296 -17.07 -11.95 -6.65
C VAL A 296 -17.62 -12.73 -5.45
N ARG A 297 -17.94 -14.01 -5.69
CA ARG A 297 -18.30 -14.98 -4.67
C ARG A 297 -17.45 -16.23 -4.76
N ASP A 298 -16.87 -16.62 -3.64
CA ASP A 298 -16.24 -17.93 -3.49
C ASP A 298 -17.30 -18.99 -3.15
N PRO A 299 -17.50 -20.00 -4.01
CA PRO A 299 -18.44 -21.08 -3.74
C PRO A 299 -18.11 -21.86 -2.47
N GLU A 300 -16.82 -21.98 -2.15
CA GLU A 300 -16.32 -22.66 -0.94
C GLU A 300 -16.41 -21.80 0.32
N ARG A 301 -16.82 -20.52 0.18
CA ARG A 301 -16.96 -19.55 1.29
C ARG A 301 -15.69 -19.34 2.12
N LYS A 302 -14.52 -19.58 1.54
CA LYS A 302 -13.22 -19.31 2.21
C LYS A 302 -12.97 -17.81 2.40
N PHE A 303 -13.61 -16.97 1.57
CA PHE A 303 -13.65 -15.52 1.76
C PHE A 303 -15.08 -14.97 1.51
N LYS A 304 -15.31 -13.78 2.04
CA LYS A 304 -16.61 -13.10 1.94
C LYS A 304 -16.87 -12.61 0.52
N ASP A 305 -18.15 -12.43 0.18
CA ASP A 305 -18.56 -11.72 -1.04
C ASP A 305 -17.81 -10.39 -1.15
N THR A 306 -17.18 -10.14 -2.30
CA THR A 306 -16.34 -8.97 -2.53
C THR A 306 -16.90 -8.15 -3.68
N TYR A 307 -17.01 -6.84 -3.49
CA TYR A 307 -17.60 -5.90 -4.44
C TYR A 307 -16.50 -5.06 -5.05
N LEU A 308 -15.84 -5.58 -6.08
CA LEU A 308 -14.75 -4.91 -6.78
C LEU A 308 -15.27 -3.95 -7.85
N PHE A 309 -14.45 -2.97 -8.18
CA PHE A 309 -14.60 -2.17 -9.39
C PHE A 309 -13.24 -1.77 -9.96
N THR A 310 -13.22 -1.45 -11.23
CA THR A 310 -12.05 -0.87 -11.90
C THR A 310 -12.45 0.26 -12.82
N THR A 311 -11.54 1.22 -13.02
CA THR A 311 -11.69 2.32 -13.98
C THR A 311 -11.39 1.90 -15.42
N ASP A 312 -10.85 0.71 -15.63
CA ASP A 312 -10.72 0.09 -16.95
C ASP A 312 -11.95 -0.78 -17.22
N VAL A 313 -12.83 -0.28 -18.10
CA VAL A 313 -14.10 -0.96 -18.45
C VAL A 313 -13.91 -2.18 -19.35
N GLY A 314 -12.75 -2.34 -19.96
CA GLY A 314 -12.39 -3.47 -20.81
C GLY A 314 -11.53 -4.53 -20.13
N ALA A 315 -11.27 -4.35 -18.82
CA ALA A 315 -10.39 -5.25 -18.08
C ALA A 315 -10.92 -6.69 -18.02
N ASP A 316 -10.01 -7.65 -18.16
CA ASP A 316 -10.30 -9.06 -17.90
C ASP A 316 -10.66 -9.29 -16.42
N LEU A 317 -11.68 -10.12 -16.16
CA LEU A 317 -12.19 -10.33 -14.81
C LEU A 317 -11.20 -11.07 -13.92
N SER A 318 -10.45 -12.01 -14.47
CA SER A 318 -9.41 -12.73 -13.73
C SER A 318 -8.29 -11.79 -13.33
N TRP A 319 -7.93 -10.86 -14.23
CA TRP A 319 -6.94 -9.82 -13.95
C TRP A 319 -7.39 -8.85 -12.84
N VAL A 320 -8.67 -8.43 -12.84
CA VAL A 320 -9.21 -7.55 -11.78
C VAL A 320 -9.09 -8.22 -10.42
N ILE A 321 -9.50 -9.48 -10.33
CA ILE A 321 -9.48 -10.27 -9.09
C ILE A 321 -8.03 -10.49 -8.62
N ALA A 322 -7.16 -10.92 -9.53
CA ALA A 322 -5.74 -11.14 -9.24
C ALA A 322 -5.04 -9.84 -8.83
N SER A 323 -5.34 -8.71 -9.51
CA SER A 323 -4.78 -7.41 -9.16
C SER A 323 -5.18 -6.96 -7.78
N TYR A 324 -6.47 -7.06 -7.43
CA TYR A 324 -6.93 -6.69 -6.09
C TYR A 324 -6.28 -7.54 -4.99
N SER A 325 -6.06 -8.83 -5.23
CA SER A 325 -5.41 -9.71 -4.25
C SER A 325 -3.99 -9.27 -3.86
N ARG A 326 -3.28 -8.54 -4.74
CA ARG A 326 -1.95 -7.97 -4.47
C ARG A 326 -1.98 -6.97 -3.32
N ARG A 327 -3.14 -6.32 -3.06
CA ARG A 327 -3.29 -5.36 -1.95
C ARG A 327 -2.86 -5.96 -0.61
N TRP A 328 -3.14 -7.24 -0.37
CA TRP A 328 -2.78 -7.91 0.88
C TRP A 328 -1.28 -7.83 1.21
N SER A 329 -0.42 -7.66 0.22
CA SER A 329 1.02 -7.58 0.42
C SER A 329 1.46 -6.41 1.31
N ILE A 330 0.69 -5.29 1.36
CA ILE A 330 1.03 -4.16 2.23
C ILE A 330 0.76 -4.47 3.70
N GLU A 331 -0.26 -5.27 4.02
CA GLU A 331 -0.53 -5.72 5.39
C GLU A 331 0.61 -6.59 5.92
N VAL A 332 1.19 -7.44 5.05
CA VAL A 332 2.39 -8.21 5.36
C VAL A 332 3.59 -7.28 5.59
N ALA A 333 3.74 -6.22 4.78
CA ALA A 333 4.79 -5.23 4.96
C ALA A 333 4.63 -4.47 6.29
N PHE A 334 3.41 -4.10 6.69
CA PHE A 334 3.15 -3.48 8.00
C PHE A 334 3.49 -4.38 9.17
N LYS A 335 3.11 -5.67 9.09
CA LYS A 335 3.49 -6.65 10.10
C LYS A 335 5.02 -6.75 10.23
N ALA A 336 5.71 -6.82 9.11
CA ALA A 336 7.17 -6.87 9.08
C ALA A 336 7.81 -5.59 9.64
N SER A 337 7.27 -4.39 9.32
CA SER A 337 7.74 -3.12 9.88
C SER A 337 7.65 -3.08 11.41
N LYS A 338 6.54 -3.57 11.96
CA LYS A 338 6.30 -3.57 13.41
C LYS A 338 7.12 -4.64 14.12
N GLN A 339 7.10 -5.86 13.63
CA GLN A 339 7.70 -7.02 14.33
C GLN A 339 9.20 -7.18 14.06
N VAL A 340 9.65 -6.85 12.86
CA VAL A 340 11.04 -7.09 12.43
C VAL A 340 11.86 -5.80 12.45
N MET A 341 11.34 -4.70 11.85
CA MET A 341 12.03 -3.42 11.83
C MET A 341 11.87 -2.61 13.12
N ASN A 342 11.00 -3.03 14.04
CA ASN A 342 10.72 -2.34 15.32
C ASN A 342 10.36 -0.85 15.14
N ILE A 343 9.57 -0.49 14.12
CA ILE A 343 9.23 0.89 13.76
C ILE A 343 8.55 1.68 14.90
N GLU A 344 7.96 0.98 15.86
CA GLU A 344 7.31 1.58 17.04
C GLU A 344 8.29 1.85 18.19
N ALA A 345 9.50 1.29 18.16
CA ALA A 345 10.47 1.39 19.26
C ALA A 345 11.08 2.78 19.49
N PRO A 346 11.39 3.60 18.46
CA PRO A 346 11.94 4.94 18.64
C PRO A 346 11.03 5.88 19.42
N GLN A 347 11.61 6.73 20.27
CA GLN A 347 10.91 7.63 21.21
C GLN A 347 11.01 9.10 20.77
N HIS A 348 10.75 9.38 19.49
CA HIS A 348 10.71 10.76 18.98
C HIS A 348 9.41 11.46 19.37
N TRP A 349 9.49 12.78 19.53
CA TRP A 349 8.35 13.63 19.89
C TRP A 349 8.23 14.88 19.00
N CYS A 350 9.34 15.40 18.42
CA CYS A 350 9.26 16.58 17.56
C CYS A 350 8.81 16.23 16.14
N GLN A 351 8.17 17.19 15.46
CA GLN A 351 7.60 17.04 14.15
C GLN A 351 8.60 16.47 13.13
N GLN A 352 9.76 17.13 12.99
CA GLN A 352 10.74 16.75 11.97
C GLN A 352 11.22 15.30 12.13
N SER A 353 11.47 14.88 13.38
CA SER A 353 11.93 13.52 13.63
C SER A 353 10.86 12.48 13.34
N ILE A 354 9.60 12.73 13.73
CA ILE A 354 8.49 11.80 13.47
C ILE A 354 8.26 11.67 11.98
N GLU A 355 8.15 12.81 11.27
CA GLU A 355 7.88 12.83 9.83
C GLU A 355 9.02 12.24 8.97
N LYS A 356 10.22 12.10 9.54
CA LYS A 356 11.36 11.49 8.83
C LYS A 356 11.61 10.04 9.23
N LEU A 357 11.55 9.71 10.51
CA LEU A 357 11.99 8.41 10.99
C LEU A 357 11.09 7.27 10.53
N SER A 358 9.78 7.38 10.70
CA SER A 358 8.87 6.29 10.29
C SER A 358 8.91 6.03 8.79
N PRO A 359 8.84 7.05 7.90
CA PRO A 359 9.07 6.87 6.47
C PRO A 359 10.44 6.28 6.14
N TRP A 360 11.50 6.72 6.83
CA TRP A 360 12.83 6.18 6.65
C TRP A 360 12.89 4.68 6.94
N VAL A 361 12.25 4.21 8.03
CA VAL A 361 12.21 2.77 8.36
C VAL A 361 11.52 1.96 7.27
N TRP A 362 10.38 2.43 6.73
CA TRP A 362 9.71 1.77 5.61
C TRP A 362 10.57 1.74 4.35
N LEU A 363 11.25 2.84 4.04
CA LEU A 363 12.15 2.90 2.88
C LEU A 363 13.35 1.96 3.06
N MET A 364 13.92 1.86 4.27
CA MET A 364 15.00 0.92 4.57
C MET A 364 14.54 -0.54 4.52
N GLN A 365 13.32 -0.84 4.94
CA GLN A 365 12.70 -2.15 4.71
C GLN A 365 12.70 -2.50 3.22
N SER A 366 12.38 -1.55 2.36
CA SER A 366 12.38 -1.76 0.91
C SER A 366 13.79 -1.92 0.34
N VAL A 367 14.77 -1.21 0.88
CA VAL A 367 16.19 -1.38 0.51
C VAL A 367 16.69 -2.78 0.87
N VAL A 368 16.34 -3.29 2.07
CA VAL A 368 16.65 -4.67 2.48
C VAL A 368 16.00 -5.67 1.51
N GLY A 369 14.70 -5.49 1.21
CA GLY A 369 14.00 -6.33 0.26
C GLY A 369 14.64 -6.32 -1.14
N LEU A 370 14.98 -5.14 -1.65
CA LEU A 370 15.67 -4.99 -2.94
C LEU A 370 17.01 -5.70 -2.94
N TRP A 371 17.84 -5.45 -1.92
CA TRP A 371 19.15 -6.12 -1.79
C TRP A 371 19.01 -7.64 -1.75
N TYR A 372 18.07 -8.16 -0.95
CA TYR A 372 17.86 -9.60 -0.86
C TYR A 372 17.42 -10.20 -2.19
N LEU A 373 16.48 -9.56 -2.89
CA LEU A 373 15.98 -10.03 -4.18
C LEU A 373 17.05 -10.03 -5.30
N THR A 374 18.06 -9.19 -5.20
CA THR A 374 19.14 -9.08 -6.18
C THR A 374 20.39 -9.87 -5.77
N GLU A 375 20.90 -9.67 -4.57
CA GLU A 375 22.20 -10.18 -4.11
C GLU A 375 22.09 -11.15 -2.94
N GLY A 376 21.29 -10.84 -1.90
CA GLY A 376 21.22 -11.62 -0.67
C GLY A 376 20.89 -13.10 -0.91
N ARG A 377 20.00 -13.40 -1.85
CA ARG A 377 19.63 -14.77 -2.27
C ARG A 377 20.80 -15.59 -2.81
N LYS A 378 21.85 -14.94 -3.30
CA LYS A 378 23.01 -15.60 -3.91
C LYS A 378 24.04 -16.00 -2.86
N THR A 379 23.90 -15.53 -1.63
CA THR A 379 24.87 -15.84 -0.55
C THR A 379 24.87 -17.35 -0.21
N PRO A 380 26.01 -17.89 0.22
CA PRO A 380 26.11 -19.31 0.65
C PRO A 380 25.13 -19.63 1.79
N GLN A 381 24.95 -18.71 2.75
CA GLN A 381 24.04 -18.83 3.88
C GLN A 381 22.58 -18.96 3.40
N ALA A 382 22.11 -18.06 2.56
CA ALA A 382 20.75 -18.11 2.01
C ALA A 382 20.51 -19.38 1.18
N ARG A 383 21.54 -19.89 0.49
CA ARG A 383 21.46 -21.15 -0.25
C ARG A 383 21.38 -22.36 0.69
N ALA A 384 22.14 -22.35 1.79
CA ALA A 384 22.13 -23.43 2.79
C ALA A 384 20.77 -23.49 3.51
N GLU A 385 20.23 -22.35 3.90
CA GLU A 385 18.92 -22.27 4.55
C GLU A 385 17.78 -22.73 3.65
N ARG A 386 17.79 -22.37 2.36
CA ARG A 386 16.82 -22.88 1.40
C ARG A 386 16.84 -24.41 1.30
N LYS A 387 18.00 -25.04 1.35
CA LYS A 387 18.10 -26.50 1.39
C LYS A 387 17.52 -27.09 2.68
N ARG A 388 17.74 -26.42 3.81
CA ARG A 388 17.29 -26.88 5.14
C ARG A 388 15.77 -26.71 5.33
N PHE A 389 15.20 -25.61 4.86
CA PHE A 389 13.80 -25.23 5.08
C PHE A 389 12.92 -25.27 3.82
N GLY A 390 13.35 -25.94 2.76
CA GLY A 390 12.76 -25.90 1.42
C GLY A 390 11.27 -26.26 1.28
N LYS A 391 10.62 -26.70 2.38
CA LYS A 391 9.16 -26.86 2.48
C LYS A 391 8.46 -25.71 3.18
N TRP A 392 9.21 -24.78 3.80
CA TRP A 392 8.66 -23.67 4.58
C TRP A 392 8.85 -22.36 3.82
N ASP A 393 7.77 -21.66 3.61
CA ASP A 393 7.65 -20.41 2.85
C ASP A 393 8.27 -19.19 3.56
N THR A 394 9.28 -19.41 4.41
CA THR A 394 9.93 -18.39 5.25
C THR A 394 10.96 -17.56 4.51
N GLU A 395 11.50 -18.07 3.39
CA GLU A 395 12.56 -17.41 2.59
C GLU A 395 12.21 -15.96 2.20
N TRP A 396 10.93 -15.65 2.07
CA TRP A 396 10.45 -14.34 1.64
C TRP A 396 9.99 -13.46 2.79
N SER A 397 10.21 -13.86 4.03
CA SER A 397 9.94 -12.99 5.17
C SER A 397 11.07 -11.97 5.35
N LEU A 398 10.73 -10.75 5.80
CA LEU A 398 11.75 -9.73 6.08
C LEU A 398 12.75 -10.19 7.15
N ALA A 399 12.30 -10.97 8.15
CA ALA A 399 13.18 -11.53 9.17
C ALA A 399 14.25 -12.45 8.59
N HIS A 400 13.96 -13.11 7.48
CA HIS A 400 14.90 -13.97 6.78
C HIS A 400 15.85 -13.17 5.86
N MET A 401 15.43 -11.98 5.42
CA MET A 401 16.22 -11.11 4.56
C MET A 401 17.24 -10.28 5.33
N LEU A 402 17.00 -10.03 6.61
CA LEU A 402 17.92 -9.35 7.53
C LEU A 402 18.97 -10.30 8.07
#